data_498c008d219357f96f4bf77b6e26694d
#
_entry.id   498c008d219357f96f4bf77b6e26694d
#
_cell.length_a   1.000
_cell.length_b   1.000
_cell.length_c   1.000
_cell.angle_alpha   90.00
_cell.angle_beta   90.00
_cell.angle_gamma   90.00
#
_symmetry.space_group_name_H-M   'P 1'
#
loop_
_entity.id
_entity.type
_entity.pdbx_description
1 polymer ?
#
loop_
_entity_poly.entity_id
_entity_poly.type
_entity_poly.pdbx_seq_one_letter_code
_entity_poly.pdbx_strand_id
1 'polypeptide(L)'
;FHFTCIGEQEELSPFYERVIDEGCCQAVFQQELYRKEYWCELMPKEATKASALLKLKEKLGYEKVVVFGDAKNDIPMFLAADEAYAVENAVPELKENASGIIGSNEEDGVVNWLLTYGQLQTE
;
A
#
# COMPACT_ATOMS: atom_id res chain seq x y z
N PHE A 1 -0.65 15.02 -7.63
CA PHE A 1 0.65 14.97 -8.36
C PHE A 1 1.54 13.86 -7.83
N HIS A 2 2.43 13.38 -8.68
CA HIS A 2 3.50 12.46 -8.32
C HIS A 2 4.74 12.84 -9.14
N PHE A 3 5.85 13.09 -8.48
CA PHE A 3 7.13 13.42 -9.12
C PHE A 3 8.18 12.39 -8.72
N THR A 4 8.94 11.93 -9.70
CA THR A 4 10.07 11.04 -9.48
C THR A 4 11.34 11.73 -9.97
N CYS A 5 12.30 11.91 -9.06
CA CYS A 5 13.63 12.41 -9.36
C CYS A 5 14.62 11.23 -9.32
N ILE A 6 15.41 11.08 -10.35
CA ILE A 6 16.41 10.00 -10.47
C ILE A 6 17.79 10.62 -10.57
N GLY A 7 18.74 10.14 -9.77
CA GLY A 7 20.12 10.64 -9.79
C GLY A 7 21.01 9.92 -8.79
N GLU A 8 22.17 10.50 -8.55
CA GLU A 8 23.12 9.98 -7.56
C GLU A 8 22.65 10.31 -6.13
N GLN A 9 23.04 9.46 -5.18
CA GLN A 9 22.69 9.65 -3.76
C GLN A 9 23.08 11.04 -3.25
N GLU A 10 24.28 11.48 -3.58
CA GLU A 10 24.85 12.75 -3.10
C GLU A 10 24.10 13.97 -3.66
N GLU A 11 23.53 13.84 -4.84
CA GLU A 11 22.71 14.90 -5.47
C GLU A 11 21.31 14.98 -4.89
N LEU A 12 20.69 13.84 -4.64
CA LEU A 12 19.29 13.75 -4.22
C LEU A 12 19.11 13.87 -2.69
N SER A 13 20.08 13.44 -1.89
CA SER A 13 19.97 13.47 -0.42
C SER A 13 19.66 14.87 0.14
N PRO A 14 20.35 15.95 -0.25
CA PRO A 14 20.03 17.29 0.26
C PRO A 14 18.62 17.76 -0.14
N PHE A 15 18.19 17.39 -1.32
CA PHE A 15 16.85 17.69 -1.80
C PHE A 15 15.77 16.95 -0.99
N TYR A 16 15.96 15.65 -0.77
CA TYR A 16 15.09 14.84 0.07
C TYR A 16 14.96 15.39 1.50
N GLU A 17 16.09 15.69 2.13
CA GLU A 17 16.13 16.26 3.49
C GLU A 17 15.37 17.58 3.58
N ARG A 18 15.52 18.45 2.58
CA ARG A 18 14.80 19.71 2.52
C ARG A 18 13.29 19.51 2.35
N VAL A 19 12.87 18.58 1.53
CA VAL A 19 11.44 18.26 1.32
C VAL A 19 10.83 17.73 2.62
N ILE A 20 11.53 16.87 3.35
CA ILE A 20 11.09 16.36 4.64
C ILE A 20 10.99 17.49 5.68
N ASP A 21 11.97 18.36 5.74
CA ASP A 21 11.99 19.52 6.66
C ASP A 21 10.84 20.51 6.41
N GLU A 22 10.58 20.83 5.14
CA GLU A 22 9.46 21.73 4.78
C GLU A 22 8.10 21.09 5.04
N GLY A 23 8.02 19.76 5.03
CA GLY A 23 6.83 19.01 5.40
C GLY A 23 5.61 19.25 4.54
N CYS A 24 5.76 19.73 3.31
CA CYS A 24 4.65 20.04 2.38
C CYS A 24 4.11 18.81 1.64
N CYS A 25 4.89 17.75 1.55
CA CYS A 25 4.51 16.50 0.88
C CYS A 25 5.19 15.29 1.53
N GLN A 26 4.81 14.10 1.09
CA GLN A 26 5.54 12.87 1.39
C GLN A 26 6.69 12.70 0.41
N ALA A 27 7.80 12.13 0.87
CA ALA A 27 8.91 11.74 0.03
C ALA A 27 9.38 10.34 0.39
N VAL A 28 9.68 9.55 -0.62
CA VAL A 28 10.34 8.24 -0.51
C VAL A 28 11.70 8.34 -1.19
N PHE A 29 12.75 7.94 -0.50
CA PHE A 29 14.12 7.95 -1.01
C PHE A 29 14.71 6.56 -0.91
N GLN A 30 15.00 5.95 -2.05
CA GLN A 30 15.49 4.58 -2.11
C GLN A 30 16.43 4.36 -3.28
N GLN A 31 17.34 3.40 -3.11
CA GLN A 31 18.18 2.93 -4.21
C GLN A 31 17.39 1.95 -5.08
N GLU A 32 17.52 2.08 -6.39
CA GLU A 32 16.95 1.14 -7.34
C GLU A 32 17.69 -0.22 -7.25
N LEU A 33 16.92 -1.32 -7.26
CA LEU A 33 17.45 -2.67 -6.99
C LEU A 33 18.47 -3.17 -8.03
N TYR A 34 18.39 -2.69 -9.27
CA TYR A 34 19.19 -3.17 -10.40
C TYR A 34 20.21 -2.17 -10.91
N ARG A 35 20.20 -0.93 -10.36
CA ARG A 35 21.10 0.17 -10.75
C ARG A 35 21.65 0.87 -9.52
N LYS A 36 22.71 1.66 -9.72
CA LYS A 36 23.29 2.46 -8.64
C LYS A 36 22.52 3.75 -8.34
N GLU A 37 21.60 4.10 -9.22
CA GLU A 37 20.79 5.31 -9.12
C GLU A 37 19.86 5.27 -7.93
N TYR A 38 19.59 6.45 -7.36
CA TYR A 38 18.60 6.65 -6.32
C TYR A 38 17.36 7.30 -6.90
N TRP A 39 16.24 6.94 -6.35
CA TRP A 39 14.94 7.49 -6.68
C TRP A 39 14.40 8.27 -5.49
N CYS A 40 14.00 9.52 -5.74
CA CYS A 40 13.27 10.34 -4.78
C CYS A 40 11.87 10.60 -5.34
N GLU A 41 10.87 10.01 -4.74
CA GLU A 41 9.49 10.12 -5.16
C GLU A 41 8.75 11.08 -4.23
N LEU A 42 8.07 12.07 -4.82
CA LEU A 42 7.30 13.08 -4.10
C LEU A 42 5.81 12.89 -4.36
N MET A 43 5.03 12.87 -3.30
CA MET A 43 3.58 12.67 -3.34
C MET A 43 2.88 13.62 -2.36
N PRO A 44 1.60 13.97 -2.60
CA PRO A 44 0.80 14.66 -1.58
C PRO A 44 0.79 13.87 -0.27
N LYS A 45 0.76 14.57 0.87
CA LYS A 45 0.72 13.93 2.20
C LYS A 45 -0.41 12.92 2.35
N GLU A 46 -1.54 13.18 1.72
CA GLU A 46 -2.73 12.35 1.79
C GLU A 46 -2.81 11.26 0.71
N ALA A 47 -1.80 11.15 -0.16
CA ALA A 47 -1.76 10.14 -1.21
C ALA A 47 -1.27 8.79 -0.66
N THR A 48 -2.04 8.20 0.24
CA THR A 48 -1.79 6.86 0.79
C THR A 48 -2.93 5.92 0.43
N LYS A 49 -2.67 4.62 0.42
CA LYS A 49 -3.70 3.60 0.23
C LYS A 49 -4.81 3.72 1.29
N ALA A 50 -4.44 3.96 2.54
CA ALA A 50 -5.39 4.13 3.63
C ALA A 50 -6.30 5.35 3.44
N SER A 51 -5.73 6.52 3.10
CA SER A 51 -6.49 7.74 2.83
C SER A 51 -7.42 7.59 1.63
N ALA A 52 -6.93 6.99 0.54
CA ALA A 52 -7.74 6.72 -0.66
C ALA A 52 -8.92 5.79 -0.34
N LEU A 53 -8.67 4.74 0.45
CA LEU A 53 -9.69 3.80 0.89
C LEU A 53 -10.83 4.48 1.65
N LEU A 54 -10.50 5.30 2.63
CA LEU A 54 -11.48 6.02 3.44
C LEU A 54 -12.30 7.02 2.60
N LYS A 55 -11.65 7.74 1.69
CA LYS A 55 -12.33 8.65 0.75
C LYS A 55 -13.28 7.91 -0.20
N LEU A 56 -12.89 6.74 -0.69
CA LEU A 56 -13.73 5.91 -1.55
C LEU A 56 -14.94 5.35 -0.78
N LYS A 57 -14.72 4.85 0.45
CA LYS A 57 -15.79 4.36 1.32
C LYS A 57 -16.87 5.43 1.53
N GLU A 58 -16.44 6.64 1.90
CA GLU A 58 -17.34 7.78 2.10
C GLU A 58 -18.06 8.18 0.82
N LYS A 59 -17.32 8.36 -0.28
CA LYS A 59 -17.86 8.82 -1.57
C LYS A 59 -18.86 7.84 -2.18
N LEU A 60 -18.63 6.55 -2.06
CA LEU A 60 -19.47 5.49 -2.62
C LEU A 60 -20.56 5.02 -1.65
N GLY A 61 -20.50 5.41 -0.38
CA GLY A 61 -21.49 5.06 0.63
C GLY A 61 -21.50 3.57 1.01
N TYR A 62 -20.38 2.86 0.84
CA TYR A 62 -20.28 1.47 1.26
C TYR A 62 -20.11 1.35 2.77
N GLU A 63 -20.85 0.39 3.36
CA GLU A 63 -20.77 0.12 4.80
C GLU A 63 -19.52 -0.69 5.17
N LYS A 64 -19.10 -1.57 4.28
CA LYS A 64 -18.00 -2.51 4.52
C LYS A 64 -16.94 -2.44 3.43
N VAL A 65 -15.68 -2.43 3.86
CA VAL A 65 -14.51 -2.44 2.98
C VAL A 65 -13.62 -3.63 3.33
N VAL A 66 -13.29 -4.42 2.32
CA VAL A 66 -12.36 -5.54 2.39
C VAL A 66 -11.12 -5.21 1.57
N VAL A 67 -9.94 -5.47 2.11
CA VAL A 67 -8.66 -5.20 1.44
C VAL A 67 -7.78 -6.44 1.41
N PHE A 68 -6.87 -6.46 0.44
CA PHE A 68 -5.87 -7.50 0.27
C PHE A 68 -4.48 -6.88 0.17
N GLY A 69 -3.46 -7.60 0.63
CA GLY A 69 -2.09 -7.10 0.58
C GLY A 69 -1.04 -8.18 0.78
N ASP A 70 0.20 -7.82 0.49
CA ASP A 70 1.36 -8.70 0.55
C ASP A 70 2.57 -8.08 1.26
N ALA A 71 2.66 -6.77 1.35
CA ALA A 71 3.83 -6.05 1.78
C ALA A 71 3.61 -5.14 3.00
N LYS A 72 4.69 -4.75 3.64
CA LYS A 72 4.68 -3.91 4.84
C LYS A 72 3.99 -2.54 4.63
N ASN A 73 4.07 -1.99 3.41
CA ASN A 73 3.42 -0.73 3.07
C ASN A 73 1.88 -0.81 3.02
N ASP A 74 1.31 -2.01 3.09
CA ASP A 74 -0.14 -2.22 3.15
C ASP A 74 -0.71 -2.19 4.57
N ILE A 75 0.14 -2.18 5.60
CA ILE A 75 -0.30 -2.18 7.01
C ILE A 75 -1.26 -1.03 7.32
N PRO A 76 -1.00 0.23 6.94
CA PRO A 76 -1.95 1.32 7.21
C PRO A 76 -3.32 1.10 6.56
N MET A 77 -3.37 0.52 5.37
CA MET A 77 -4.61 0.16 4.69
C MET A 77 -5.35 -0.96 5.43
N PHE A 78 -4.63 -1.96 5.93
CA PHE A 78 -5.20 -3.05 6.73
C PHE A 78 -5.86 -2.55 8.00
N LEU A 79 -5.23 -1.59 8.68
CA LEU A 79 -5.77 -0.97 9.91
C LEU A 79 -7.01 -0.10 9.64
N ALA A 80 -7.14 0.46 8.44
CA ALA A 80 -8.25 1.31 8.06
C ALA A 80 -9.46 0.54 7.50
N ALA A 81 -9.29 -0.72 7.09
CA ALA A 81 -10.34 -1.55 6.52
C ALA A 81 -11.20 -2.22 7.60
N ASP A 82 -12.38 -2.66 7.22
CA ASP A 82 -13.26 -3.46 8.09
C ASP A 82 -12.79 -4.92 8.16
N GLU A 83 -12.31 -5.45 7.05
CA GLU A 83 -11.62 -6.74 6.96
C GLU A 83 -10.39 -6.63 6.06
N ALA A 84 -9.33 -7.32 6.41
CA ALA A 84 -8.07 -7.30 5.67
C ALA A 84 -7.49 -8.72 5.58
N TYR A 85 -7.16 -9.14 4.37
CA TYR A 85 -6.64 -10.48 4.10
C TYR A 85 -5.23 -10.41 3.50
N ALA A 86 -4.28 -11.06 4.16
CA ALA A 86 -2.93 -11.21 3.66
C ALA A 86 -2.83 -12.48 2.80
N VAL A 87 -2.13 -12.39 1.67
CA VAL A 87 -1.78 -13.57 0.89
C VAL A 87 -0.76 -14.45 1.63
N GLU A 88 -0.73 -15.73 1.35
CA GLU A 88 0.14 -16.69 2.05
C GLU A 88 1.63 -16.30 1.99
N ASN A 89 2.06 -15.76 0.87
CA ASN A 89 3.44 -15.27 0.67
C ASN A 89 3.67 -13.81 1.11
N ALA A 90 2.74 -13.22 1.85
CA ALA A 90 2.91 -11.89 2.43
C ALA A 90 3.97 -11.87 3.54
N VAL A 91 4.52 -10.67 3.81
CA VAL A 91 5.48 -10.48 4.91
C VAL A 91 4.82 -10.75 6.27
N PRO A 92 5.58 -11.31 7.26
CA PRO A 92 5.03 -11.64 8.57
C PRO A 92 4.33 -10.50 9.28
N GLU A 93 4.90 -9.29 9.22
CA GLU A 93 4.34 -8.10 9.88
C GLU A 93 2.94 -7.75 9.35
N LEU A 94 2.69 -7.98 8.06
CA LEU A 94 1.36 -7.75 7.49
C LEU A 94 0.36 -8.82 7.96
N LYS A 95 0.79 -10.08 8.02
CA LYS A 95 -0.05 -11.19 8.49
C LYS A 95 -0.54 -11.00 9.92
N GLU A 96 0.27 -10.39 10.78
CA GLU A 96 -0.11 -10.08 12.17
C GLU A 96 -1.26 -9.07 12.25
N ASN A 97 -1.44 -8.25 11.24
CA ASN A 97 -2.52 -7.25 11.16
C ASN A 97 -3.71 -7.71 10.30
N ALA A 98 -3.69 -8.93 9.82
CA ALA A 98 -4.74 -9.46 8.94
C ALA A 98 -5.90 -10.07 9.71
N SER A 99 -7.10 -9.96 9.17
CA SER A 99 -8.29 -10.71 9.63
C SER A 99 -8.18 -12.20 9.31
N GLY A 100 -7.45 -12.54 8.25
CA GLY A 100 -7.18 -13.90 7.83
C GLY A 100 -6.11 -13.97 6.76
N ILE A 101 -5.65 -15.18 6.47
CA ILE A 101 -4.66 -15.47 5.43
C ILE A 101 -5.35 -16.25 4.32
N ILE A 102 -5.15 -15.82 3.08
CA ILE A 102 -5.70 -16.47 1.90
C ILE A 102 -4.58 -17.09 1.05
N GLY A 103 -4.94 -17.81 -0.01
CA GLY A 103 -3.95 -18.42 -0.90
C GLY A 103 -2.95 -17.40 -1.47
N SER A 104 -1.80 -17.91 -1.89
CA SER A 104 -0.72 -17.11 -2.49
C SER A 104 -1.22 -16.32 -3.70
N ASN A 105 -0.59 -15.19 -3.98
CA ASN A 105 -0.83 -14.42 -5.20
C ASN A 105 -0.43 -15.19 -6.47
N GLU A 106 0.49 -16.16 -6.36
CA GLU A 106 0.87 -17.05 -7.46
C GLU A 106 -0.19 -18.12 -7.77
N GLU A 107 -1.11 -18.35 -6.84
CA GLU A 107 -2.20 -19.33 -6.93
C GLU A 107 -3.59 -18.70 -7.04
N ASP A 108 -3.66 -17.46 -7.52
CA ASP A 108 -4.90 -16.69 -7.64
C ASP A 108 -5.68 -16.57 -6.31
N GLY A 109 -4.97 -16.44 -5.20
CA GLY A 109 -5.56 -16.44 -3.85
C GLY A 109 -6.69 -15.44 -3.67
N VAL A 110 -6.53 -14.20 -4.16
CA VAL A 110 -7.56 -13.15 -4.09
C VAL A 110 -8.79 -13.53 -4.92
N VAL A 111 -8.58 -14.03 -6.14
CA VAL A 111 -9.68 -14.44 -7.04
C VAL A 111 -10.48 -15.58 -6.42
N ASN A 112 -9.80 -16.59 -5.91
CA ASN A 112 -10.43 -17.73 -5.26
C ASN A 112 -11.23 -17.32 -4.01
N TRP A 113 -10.68 -16.40 -3.22
CA TRP A 113 -11.40 -15.84 -2.07
C TRP A 113 -12.66 -15.09 -2.50
N LEU A 114 -12.57 -14.24 -3.54
CA LEU A 114 -13.73 -13.47 -4.05
C LEU A 114 -14.84 -14.39 -4.59
N LEU A 115 -14.47 -15.45 -5.28
CA LEU A 115 -15.45 -16.43 -5.79
C LEU A 115 -16.17 -17.15 -4.63
N THR A 116 -15.45 -17.55 -3.60
CA THR A 116 -16.00 -18.19 -2.40
C THR A 116 -16.88 -17.24 -1.61
N TYR A 117 -16.43 -16.01 -1.40
CA TYR A 117 -17.17 -14.97 -0.69
C TYR A 117 -18.46 -14.58 -1.43
N GLY A 118 -18.39 -14.46 -2.76
CA GLY A 118 -19.55 -14.19 -3.60
C GLY A 118 -20.62 -15.29 -3.54
N GLN A 119 -20.20 -16.54 -3.48
CA GLN A 119 -21.11 -17.67 -3.29
C GLN A 119 -21.82 -17.63 -1.93
N LEU A 120 -21.09 -17.28 -0.86
CA LEU A 120 -21.68 -17.15 0.48
C LEU A 120 -22.71 -16.02 0.61
N GLN A 121 -22.56 -14.96 -0.19
CA GLN A 121 -23.50 -13.83 -0.20
C GLN A 121 -24.78 -14.12 -0.98
N THR A 122 -24.80 -15.12 -1.85
CA THR A 122 -25.97 -15.52 -2.66
C THR A 122 -26.84 -16.59 -1.99
N GLU A 123 -26.36 -17.19 -0.93
CA GLU A 123 -27.11 -18.12 -0.08
C GLU A 123 -27.84 -17.39 1.07
#